data_22f9043d4cfb92570b866307704b75aa
#
_entry.id   22f9043d4cfb92570b866307704b75aa
#
_cell.length_a   1.000
_cell.length_b   1.000
_cell.length_c   1.000
_cell.angle_alpha   90.00
_cell.angle_beta   90.00
_cell.angle_gamma   90.00
#
_symmetry.space_group_name_H-M   'P 1'
#
loop_
_entity.id
_entity.type
_entity.pdbx_description
1 polymer ?
#
loop_
_entity_poly.entity_id
_entity_poly.type
_entity_poly.pdbx_seq_one_letter_code
_entity_poly.pdbx_strand_id
1 'polypeptide(L)'
;VDAPTLAATLRGVLGRDRVTLARAPVLDDALEAEIEVLAGPEAPLPSGQGRILVHPTPALTAIDVDAGTAAGARDPAAQERLNLVAVQEAARQIRLRNLAGPILVDLAGMPAKRRAA
;
A
#
# COMPACT_ATOMS: atom_id res chain seq x y z
N VAL A 1 5.09 -9.09 21.38
CA VAL A 1 3.70 -9.27 21.89
C VAL A 1 3.55 -8.60 23.23
N ASP A 2 2.43 -7.97 23.50
CA ASP A 2 2.08 -7.28 24.74
C ASP A 2 1.09 -8.06 25.62
N ALA A 3 0.62 -9.21 25.16
CA ALA A 3 -0.26 -10.11 25.89
C ALA A 3 0.53 -11.28 26.53
N PRO A 4 0.64 -11.35 27.87
CA PRO A 4 1.44 -12.37 28.54
C PRO A 4 1.01 -13.81 28.24
N THR A 5 -0.30 -14.06 28.16
CA THR A 5 -0.86 -15.39 27.86
C THR A 5 -0.50 -15.82 26.44
N LEU A 6 -0.65 -14.91 25.46
CA LEU A 6 -0.27 -15.16 24.07
C LEU A 6 1.24 -15.37 23.96
N ALA A 7 2.05 -14.58 24.66
CA ALA A 7 3.50 -14.75 24.68
C ALA A 7 3.91 -16.15 25.21
N ALA A 8 3.25 -16.64 26.27
CA ALA A 8 3.50 -17.97 26.81
C ALA A 8 3.17 -19.08 25.78
N THR A 9 2.02 -18.98 25.12
CA THR A 9 1.60 -19.91 24.06
C THR A 9 2.58 -19.92 22.89
N LEU A 10 2.92 -18.75 22.38
CA LEU A 10 3.85 -18.62 21.25
C LEU A 10 5.26 -19.11 21.57
N ARG A 11 5.73 -18.89 22.81
CA ARG A 11 7.03 -19.42 23.26
C ARG A 11 7.08 -20.95 23.27
N GLY A 12 5.94 -21.59 23.57
CA GLY A 12 5.83 -23.06 23.49
C GLY A 12 5.94 -23.61 22.06
N VAL A 13 5.49 -22.84 21.06
CA VAL A 13 5.50 -23.27 19.66
C VAL A 13 6.75 -22.81 18.91
N LEU A 14 7.19 -21.56 19.11
CA LEU A 14 8.24 -20.91 18.33
C LEU A 14 9.61 -20.91 19.01
N GLY A 15 9.68 -21.22 20.30
CA GLY A 15 10.88 -21.07 21.12
C GLY A 15 10.92 -19.73 21.88
N ARG A 16 11.58 -19.74 23.06
CA ARG A 16 11.62 -18.60 23.99
C ARG A 16 12.33 -17.38 23.44
N ASP A 17 13.38 -17.60 22.70
CA ASP A 17 14.27 -16.58 22.10
C ASP A 17 13.63 -15.85 20.91
N ARG A 18 12.57 -16.41 20.34
CA ARG A 18 11.84 -15.81 19.20
C ARG A 18 10.64 -14.95 19.61
N VAL A 19 10.29 -14.95 20.90
CA VAL A 19 9.09 -14.26 21.41
C VAL A 19 9.46 -13.37 22.58
N THR A 20 9.44 -12.07 22.35
CA THR A 20 9.65 -11.04 23.36
C THR A 20 8.32 -10.51 23.88
N LEU A 21 8.15 -10.45 25.22
CA LEU A 21 7.02 -9.76 25.82
C LEU A 21 7.34 -8.25 25.86
N ALA A 22 6.52 -7.46 25.20
CA ALA A 22 6.62 -6.01 25.24
C ALA A 22 5.99 -5.45 26.53
N ARG A 23 6.53 -4.33 27.02
CA ARG A 23 6.03 -3.63 28.21
C ARG A 23 4.97 -2.58 27.91
N ALA A 24 4.79 -2.26 26.63
CA ALA A 24 3.81 -1.31 26.11
C ALA A 24 3.07 -1.95 24.92
N PRO A 25 1.94 -1.39 24.49
CA PRO A 25 1.26 -1.82 23.26
C PRO A 25 2.25 -1.88 22.10
N VAL A 26 2.18 -2.96 21.32
CA VAL A 26 3.04 -3.14 20.13
C VAL A 26 2.49 -2.37 18.95
N LEU A 27 1.17 -2.20 18.89
CA LEU A 27 0.50 -1.35 17.93
C LEU A 27 0.51 0.08 18.49
N ASP A 28 1.20 0.97 17.82
CA ASP A 28 1.19 2.40 18.09
C ASP A 28 0.25 3.13 17.10
N ASP A 29 -0.02 4.41 17.36
CA ASP A 29 -0.95 5.21 16.55
C ASP A 29 -0.54 5.26 15.07
N ALA A 30 0.76 5.22 14.77
CA ALA A 30 1.27 5.23 13.40
C ALA A 30 0.95 3.91 12.67
N LEU A 31 1.10 2.78 13.36
CA LEU A 31 0.77 1.47 12.81
C LEU A 31 -0.74 1.28 12.68
N GLU A 32 -1.52 1.78 13.64
CA GLU A 32 -2.99 1.77 13.54
C GLU A 32 -3.47 2.58 12.35
N ALA A 33 -2.91 3.76 12.10
CA ALA A 33 -3.23 4.57 10.93
C ALA A 33 -2.89 3.85 9.60
N GLU A 34 -1.77 3.11 9.53
CA GLU A 34 -1.47 2.27 8.36
C GLU A 34 -2.49 1.14 8.18
N ILE A 35 -2.94 0.52 9.26
CA ILE A 35 -3.99 -0.53 9.20
C ILE A 35 -5.31 0.05 8.69
N GLU A 36 -5.69 1.24 9.11
CA GLU A 36 -6.88 1.93 8.60
C GLU A 36 -6.80 2.21 7.09
N VAL A 37 -5.64 2.66 6.61
CA VAL A 37 -5.40 2.82 5.16
C VAL A 37 -5.60 1.49 4.42
N LEU A 38 -5.12 0.38 4.99
CA LEU A 38 -5.27 -0.95 4.38
C LEU A 38 -6.72 -1.44 4.39
N ALA A 39 -7.53 -1.01 5.34
CA ALA A 39 -8.96 -1.36 5.41
C ALA A 39 -9.79 -0.58 4.38
N GLY A 40 -9.35 0.61 3.96
CA GLY A 40 -10.02 1.44 2.96
C GLY A 40 -9.54 1.16 1.53
N PRO A 41 -10.24 1.68 0.51
CA PRO A 41 -9.81 1.54 -0.88
C PRO A 41 -8.66 2.49 -1.25
N GLU A 42 -8.46 3.57 -0.51
CA GLU A 42 -7.52 4.63 -0.84
C GLU A 42 -6.17 4.39 -0.17
N ALA A 43 -5.09 4.66 -0.88
CA ALA A 43 -3.75 4.72 -0.33
C ALA A 43 -3.03 5.99 -0.85
N PRO A 44 -2.64 6.92 0.05
CA PRO A 44 -1.92 8.12 -0.35
C PRO A 44 -0.55 7.77 -0.90
N LEU A 45 -0.09 8.55 -1.90
CA LEU A 45 1.27 8.39 -2.40
C LEU A 45 2.30 8.99 -1.43
N PRO A 46 3.47 8.35 -1.25
CA PRO A 46 4.53 8.84 -0.37
C PRO A 46 5.02 10.26 -0.69
N SER A 47 4.82 10.70 -1.93
CA SER A 47 5.14 12.07 -2.36
C SER A 47 4.24 13.15 -1.75
N GLY A 48 3.15 12.75 -1.07
CA GLY A 48 2.13 13.66 -0.57
C GLY A 48 1.23 14.28 -1.66
N GLN A 49 1.43 13.89 -2.92
CA GLN A 49 0.63 14.33 -4.07
C GLN A 49 -0.01 13.14 -4.76
N GLY A 50 -1.35 13.12 -4.76
CA GLY A 50 -2.12 12.03 -5.35
C GLY A 50 -2.28 10.82 -4.41
N ARG A 51 -2.97 9.82 -4.93
CA ARG A 51 -3.28 8.56 -4.23
C ARG A 51 -3.50 7.45 -5.27
N ILE A 52 -3.53 6.23 -4.82
CA ILE A 52 -4.06 5.11 -5.58
C ILE A 52 -5.38 4.65 -4.97
N LEU A 53 -6.26 4.17 -5.83
CA LEU A 53 -7.56 3.59 -5.47
C LEU A 53 -7.54 2.10 -5.79
N VAL A 54 -7.72 1.25 -4.79
CA VAL A 54 -7.64 -0.21 -4.93
C VAL A 54 -9.04 -0.79 -4.87
N HIS A 55 -9.51 -1.36 -5.96
CA HIS A 55 -10.86 -1.91 -6.14
C HIS A 55 -10.81 -3.40 -6.47
N PRO A 56 -10.85 -4.29 -5.47
CA PRO A 56 -11.01 -5.72 -5.71
C PRO A 56 -12.38 -6.03 -6.30
N THR A 57 -12.40 -6.85 -7.35
CA THR A 57 -13.62 -7.38 -7.98
C THR A 57 -13.50 -8.91 -8.08
N PRO A 58 -14.58 -9.64 -8.34
CA PRO A 58 -14.51 -11.10 -8.53
C PRO A 58 -13.59 -11.55 -9.67
N ALA A 59 -13.37 -10.70 -10.68
CA ALA A 59 -12.60 -11.05 -11.87
C ALA A 59 -11.14 -10.58 -11.80
N LEU A 60 -10.89 -9.42 -11.20
CA LEU A 60 -9.56 -8.79 -11.11
C LEU A 60 -9.56 -7.72 -10.02
N THR A 61 -8.37 -7.28 -9.61
CA THR A 61 -8.23 -6.03 -8.84
C THR A 61 -7.86 -4.89 -9.79
N ALA A 62 -8.66 -3.83 -9.79
CA ALA A 62 -8.32 -2.59 -10.48
C ALA A 62 -7.62 -1.63 -9.50
N ILE A 63 -6.52 -1.04 -9.93
CA ILE A 63 -5.80 0.02 -9.22
C ILE A 63 -5.77 1.25 -10.11
N ASP A 64 -6.43 2.32 -9.68
CA ASP A 64 -6.46 3.60 -10.38
C ASP A 64 -5.51 4.61 -9.73
N VAL A 65 -4.84 5.42 -10.54
CA VAL A 65 -3.92 6.47 -10.08
C VAL A 65 -4.60 7.83 -10.17
N ASP A 66 -5.04 8.34 -9.03
CA ASP A 66 -5.61 9.68 -8.91
C ASP A 66 -4.50 10.69 -8.57
N ALA A 67 -4.14 11.49 -9.55
CA ALA A 67 -3.12 12.53 -9.42
C ALA A 67 -3.59 13.76 -8.62
N GLY A 68 -4.88 13.84 -8.24
CA GLY A 68 -5.47 14.96 -7.53
C GLY A 68 -5.30 16.28 -8.29
N THR A 69 -5.05 17.37 -7.57
CA THR A 69 -4.83 18.70 -8.16
C THR A 69 -3.54 18.82 -8.97
N ALA A 70 -2.59 17.91 -8.78
CA ALA A 70 -1.37 17.82 -9.58
C ALA A 70 -1.64 17.41 -11.03
N ALA A 71 -2.83 16.83 -11.33
CA ALA A 71 -3.26 16.49 -12.69
C ALA A 71 -3.36 17.70 -13.65
N GLY A 72 -3.39 18.92 -13.11
CA GLY A 72 -3.37 20.16 -13.89
C GLY A 72 -2.00 20.52 -14.48
N ALA A 73 -0.93 19.90 -14.01
CA ALA A 73 0.40 20.11 -14.57
C ALA A 73 0.52 19.34 -15.89
N ARG A 74 0.49 20.07 -17.00
CA ARG A 74 0.72 19.51 -18.34
C ARG A 74 2.19 19.11 -18.58
N ASP A 75 2.97 18.92 -17.51
CA ASP A 75 4.37 18.48 -17.61
C ASP A 75 4.44 16.95 -17.70
N PRO A 76 4.78 16.39 -18.88
CA PRO A 76 4.88 14.94 -19.05
C PRO A 76 5.92 14.29 -18.12
N ALA A 77 6.97 15.03 -17.74
CA ALA A 77 7.99 14.50 -16.83
C ALA A 77 7.49 14.42 -15.39
N ALA A 78 6.66 15.37 -14.96
CA ALA A 78 6.00 15.30 -13.65
C ALA A 78 5.04 14.11 -13.58
N GLN A 79 4.32 13.85 -14.65
CA GLN A 79 3.36 12.75 -14.76
C GLN A 79 4.07 11.38 -14.76
N GLU A 80 5.19 11.26 -15.45
CA GLU A 80 6.03 10.06 -15.43
C GLU A 80 6.58 9.78 -14.00
N ARG A 81 7.09 10.81 -13.32
CA ARG A 81 7.53 10.67 -11.92
C ARG A 81 6.40 10.23 -10.99
N LEU A 82 5.20 10.82 -11.13
CA LEU A 82 4.03 10.41 -10.37
C LEU A 82 3.69 8.94 -10.61
N ASN A 83 3.67 8.50 -11.86
CA ASN A 83 3.37 7.11 -12.23
C ASN A 83 4.41 6.14 -11.67
N LEU A 84 5.70 6.49 -11.65
CA LEU A 84 6.74 5.67 -11.03
C LEU A 84 6.49 5.49 -9.52
N VAL A 85 6.17 6.57 -8.81
CA VAL A 85 5.81 6.50 -7.38
C VAL A 85 4.55 5.69 -7.17
N ALA A 86 3.53 5.86 -8.03
CA ALA A 86 2.28 5.13 -7.96
C ALA A 86 2.46 3.62 -8.19
N VAL A 87 3.31 3.22 -9.13
CA VAL A 87 3.64 1.79 -9.37
C VAL A 87 4.35 1.17 -8.16
N GLN A 88 5.26 1.90 -7.53
CA GLN A 88 5.93 1.43 -6.30
C GLN A 88 4.94 1.26 -5.16
N GLU A 89 4.05 2.23 -4.96
CA GLU A 89 3.01 2.13 -3.92
C GLU A 89 1.99 1.02 -4.26
N ALA A 90 1.57 0.87 -5.51
CA ALA A 90 0.72 -0.24 -5.93
C ALA A 90 1.35 -1.60 -5.60
N ALA A 91 2.64 -1.78 -5.89
CA ALA A 91 3.36 -3.00 -5.54
C ALA A 91 3.44 -3.22 -4.01
N ARG A 92 3.56 -2.15 -3.22
CA ARG A 92 3.50 -2.22 -1.75
C ARG A 92 2.10 -2.65 -1.29
N GLN A 93 1.04 -2.03 -1.80
CA GLN A 93 -0.35 -2.31 -1.43
C GLN A 93 -0.77 -3.74 -1.84
N ILE A 94 -0.33 -4.23 -2.99
CA ILE A 94 -0.54 -5.63 -3.42
C ILE A 94 -0.03 -6.60 -2.36
N ARG A 95 1.18 -6.39 -1.85
CA ARG A 95 1.76 -7.25 -0.80
C ARG A 95 1.05 -7.11 0.54
N LEU A 96 0.79 -5.88 0.99
CA LEU A 96 0.19 -5.61 2.29
C LEU A 96 -1.25 -6.11 2.38
N ARG A 97 -2.02 -5.99 1.29
CA ARG A 97 -3.40 -6.46 1.19
C ARG A 97 -3.52 -7.92 0.77
N ASN A 98 -2.39 -8.60 0.53
CA ASN A 98 -2.35 -9.97 0.03
C ASN A 98 -3.23 -10.18 -1.22
N LEU A 99 -3.18 -9.23 -2.17
CA LEU A 99 -3.94 -9.30 -3.40
C LEU A 99 -3.37 -10.38 -4.32
N ALA A 100 -4.25 -11.20 -4.89
CA ALA A 100 -3.90 -12.28 -5.80
C ALA A 100 -4.75 -12.23 -7.08
N GLY A 101 -4.33 -12.94 -8.12
CA GLY A 101 -5.00 -12.98 -9.40
C GLY A 101 -4.60 -11.83 -10.33
N PRO A 102 -5.36 -11.57 -11.40
CA PRO A 102 -5.08 -10.48 -12.34
C PRO A 102 -5.20 -9.12 -11.66
N ILE A 103 -4.24 -8.24 -11.91
CA ILE A 103 -4.22 -6.86 -11.39
C ILE A 103 -4.05 -5.92 -12.57
N LEU A 104 -5.00 -4.99 -12.72
CA LEU A 104 -4.96 -3.93 -13.72
C LEU A 104 -4.58 -2.63 -13.02
N VAL A 105 -3.52 -1.97 -13.50
CA VAL A 105 -3.11 -0.65 -13.00
C VAL A 105 -3.40 0.37 -14.11
N ASP A 106 -4.29 1.33 -13.82
CA ASP A 106 -4.57 2.47 -14.69
C ASP A 106 -3.69 3.65 -14.26
N LEU A 107 -2.71 3.97 -15.09
CA LEU A 107 -1.76 5.04 -14.83
C LEU A 107 -2.30 6.37 -15.37
N ALA A 108 -1.99 7.46 -14.67
CA ALA A 108 -2.33 8.80 -15.13
C ALA A 108 -1.78 9.05 -16.53
N GLY A 109 -2.63 9.58 -17.43
CA GLY A 109 -2.45 9.59 -18.87
C GLY A 109 -1.08 10.06 -19.36
N MET A 110 -0.32 9.18 -19.97
CA MET A 110 0.93 9.49 -20.66
C MET A 110 0.70 9.63 -22.17
N PRO A 111 1.40 10.53 -22.85
CA PRO A 111 1.37 10.61 -24.33
C PRO A 111 1.72 9.26 -24.94
N ALA A 112 1.03 8.89 -26.03
CA ALA A 112 1.19 7.58 -26.67
C ALA A 112 2.65 7.22 -27.01
N LYS A 113 3.48 8.20 -27.33
CA LYS A 113 4.91 8.02 -27.61
C LYS A 113 5.76 7.53 -26.42
N ARG A 114 5.27 7.65 -25.18
CA ARG A 114 5.99 7.23 -23.96
C ARG A 114 5.42 5.96 -23.31
N ARG A 115 4.36 5.38 -23.92
CA ARG A 115 3.74 4.13 -23.42
C ARG A 115 4.51 2.87 -23.83
N ALA A 116 5.47 2.99 -24.72
CA ALA A 116 6.22 1.87 -25.31
C ALA A 116 7.64 1.69 -24.73
N ALA A 117 7.97 2.34 -23.62
CA ALA A 117 9.27 2.21 -22.96
C ALA A 117 9.23 1.24 -21.81
#